data_4e27e733e2d8086225c2a89b9299699b
#
_entry.id   4e27e733e2d8086225c2a89b9299699b
#
_cell.length_a   1.000
_cell.length_b   1.000
_cell.length_c   1.000
_cell.angle_alpha   90.00
_cell.angle_beta   90.00
_cell.angle_gamma   90.00
#
_symmetry.space_group_name_H-M   'P 1'
#
loop_
_entity.id
_entity.type
_entity.pdbx_description
1 polymer ?
#
loop_
_entity_poly.entity_id
_entity_poly.type
_entity_poly.pdbx_seq_one_letter_code
_entity_poly.pdbx_strand_id
1 'polypeptide(L)'
;VFEIKKGIVKRECELANGYQVVEVEYEDKDVFLAINFLDINKKVVIGQEVLVNITARKLKLGTGGYDYILPTDSFCNLSKGHIMKLRYTPLQFSVLTEEEKNPELFNRVPSFDDLIIVVCELHSMLLPICLYLKEFYRNMKITAIINDWGMLNAKLSNNLRFLKENHFVDYIITCQEAFNGDFECINEINSLIFSQSLDTQVAIISPLPGIVGTGTKFGFSAYKAVNVIEDISRFGGKVVFPVRVSKSENRERHKFISHHSLTILSYVNSSVEIPIFEFEDKLFFTRVFRVLNNYRAKHNLIHIDEIDDNIIVKTMGRGFEEDKEYFLQLFATAEYILRKLQRR
;
A
#
# COMPACT_ATOMS: atom_id res chain seq x y z
N VAL A 1 17.56 -4.46 18.89
CA VAL A 1 17.01 -3.79 20.09
C VAL A 1 15.52 -4.11 20.14
N PHE A 2 15.04 -4.58 21.27
CA PHE A 2 13.63 -4.79 21.56
C PHE A 2 13.39 -4.15 22.93
N GLU A 3 12.61 -3.08 22.98
CA GLU A 3 12.43 -2.30 24.21
C GLU A 3 10.95 -2.17 24.54
N ILE A 4 10.59 -2.65 25.74
CA ILE A 4 9.25 -2.59 26.29
C ILE A 4 9.30 -1.74 27.55
N LYS A 5 8.32 -0.85 27.70
CA LYS A 5 8.09 -0.11 28.94
C LYS A 5 6.70 -0.38 29.49
N LYS A 6 6.56 -0.26 30.80
CA LYS A 6 5.27 -0.15 31.48
C LYS A 6 4.77 1.28 31.39
N GLY A 7 3.48 1.44 31.26
CA GLY A 7 2.82 2.74 31.30
C GLY A 7 1.39 2.64 31.75
N ILE A 8 0.78 3.77 32.05
CA ILE A 8 -0.61 3.88 32.49
C ILE A 8 -1.40 4.64 31.42
N VAL A 9 -2.52 4.06 30.98
CA VAL A 9 -3.43 4.72 30.04
C VAL A 9 -4.05 5.95 30.69
N LYS A 10 -3.86 7.12 30.10
CA LYS A 10 -4.38 8.41 30.60
C LYS A 10 -5.63 8.87 29.88
N ARG A 11 -5.69 8.64 28.57
CA ARG A 11 -6.81 9.12 27.75
C ARG A 11 -7.01 8.20 26.53
N GLU A 12 -8.26 7.97 26.17
CA GLU A 12 -8.62 7.42 24.87
C GLU A 12 -8.72 8.57 23.87
N CYS A 13 -7.94 8.52 22.80
CA CYS A 13 -7.88 9.56 21.79
C CYS A 13 -8.74 9.21 20.57
N GLU A 14 -8.73 7.94 20.17
CA GLU A 14 -9.50 7.42 19.04
C GLU A 14 -9.92 5.98 19.31
N LEU A 15 -11.14 5.65 18.93
CA LEU A 15 -11.64 4.27 18.86
C LEU A 15 -12.19 4.05 17.45
N ALA A 16 -11.51 3.22 16.69
CA ALA A 16 -11.91 2.84 15.34
C ALA A 16 -12.20 1.34 15.26
N ASN A 17 -12.75 0.91 14.14
CA ASN A 17 -12.98 -0.51 13.92
C ASN A 17 -11.64 -1.24 13.72
N GLY A 18 -11.21 -1.99 14.72
CA GLY A 18 -9.99 -2.79 14.72
C GLY A 18 -8.82 -2.20 15.50
N TYR A 19 -8.86 -0.96 15.97
CA TYR A 19 -7.82 -0.40 16.83
C TYR A 19 -8.32 0.72 17.75
N GLN A 20 -7.52 0.98 18.77
CA GLN A 20 -7.70 2.06 19.73
C GLN A 20 -6.41 2.86 19.83
N VAL A 21 -6.49 4.19 19.83
CA VAL A 21 -5.36 5.08 20.13
C VAL A 21 -5.54 5.65 21.51
N VAL A 22 -4.53 5.52 22.35
CA VAL A 22 -4.53 6.02 23.71
C VAL A 22 -3.26 6.83 24.01
N GLU A 23 -3.36 7.77 24.93
CA GLU A 23 -2.20 8.36 25.58
C GLU A 23 -1.75 7.46 26.73
N VAL A 24 -0.46 7.14 26.76
CA VAL A 24 0.18 6.34 27.79
C VAL A 24 1.23 7.20 28.49
N GLU A 25 1.13 7.35 29.82
CA GLU A 25 2.16 7.94 30.66
C GLU A 25 3.11 6.86 31.17
N TYR A 26 4.39 7.05 30.91
CA TYR A 26 5.46 6.16 31.34
C TYR A 26 6.00 6.56 32.73
N GLU A 27 6.84 5.72 33.35
CA GLU A 27 7.43 5.96 34.66
C GLU A 27 8.23 7.27 34.73
N ASP A 28 8.87 7.67 33.63
CA ASP A 28 9.62 8.93 33.48
C ASP A 28 8.73 10.17 33.28
N LYS A 29 7.41 10.02 33.41
CA LYS A 29 6.38 11.03 33.19
C LYS A 29 6.20 11.51 31.75
N ASP A 30 6.92 10.92 30.82
CA ASP A 30 6.67 11.13 29.39
C ASP A 30 5.30 10.58 29.01
N VAL A 31 4.59 11.28 28.11
CA VAL A 31 3.29 10.86 27.59
C VAL A 31 3.39 10.71 26.07
N PHE A 32 3.03 9.54 25.56
CA PHE A 32 3.03 9.26 24.11
C PHE A 32 1.75 8.57 23.68
N LEU A 33 1.47 8.70 22.37
CA LEU A 33 0.38 7.97 21.74
C LEU A 33 0.79 6.51 21.50
N ALA A 34 -0.11 5.60 21.85
CA ALA A 34 0.07 4.17 21.63
C ALA A 34 -1.16 3.57 20.94
N ILE A 35 -0.92 2.64 20.02
CA ILE A 35 -1.94 1.87 19.33
C ILE A 35 -2.15 0.54 20.05
N ASN A 36 -3.42 0.23 20.27
CA ASN A 36 -3.88 -1.07 20.72
C ASN A 36 -4.71 -1.72 19.60
N PHE A 37 -4.26 -2.86 19.08
CA PHE A 37 -5.00 -3.60 18.06
C PHE A 37 -6.08 -4.47 18.70
N LEU A 38 -7.33 -4.18 18.41
CA LEU A 38 -8.48 -4.85 19.02
C LEU A 38 -8.73 -6.26 18.46
N ASP A 39 -8.04 -6.64 17.40
CA ASP A 39 -8.08 -7.98 16.84
C ASP A 39 -7.20 -8.96 17.63
N ILE A 40 -6.16 -8.45 18.30
CA ILE A 40 -5.19 -9.25 19.06
C ILE A 40 -5.11 -8.88 20.54
N ASN A 41 -5.89 -7.89 20.98
CA ASN A 41 -5.94 -7.45 22.37
C ASN A 41 -7.33 -6.94 22.72
N LYS A 42 -7.68 -6.95 24.02
CA LYS A 42 -8.89 -6.30 24.51
C LYS A 42 -8.75 -4.78 24.48
N LYS A 43 -9.88 -4.09 24.44
CA LYS A 43 -9.93 -2.65 24.68
C LYS A 43 -9.31 -2.32 26.04
N VAL A 44 -8.32 -1.43 26.08
CA VAL A 44 -7.75 -0.92 27.32
C VAL A 44 -8.55 0.28 27.83
N VAL A 45 -8.55 0.46 29.15
CA VAL A 45 -9.31 1.51 29.82
C VAL A 45 -8.40 2.50 30.55
N ILE A 46 -8.90 3.71 30.78
CA ILE A 46 -8.17 4.75 31.52
C ILE A 46 -7.79 4.23 32.92
N GLY A 47 -6.54 4.45 33.32
CA GLY A 47 -5.97 3.96 34.58
C GLY A 47 -5.37 2.56 34.51
N GLN A 48 -5.57 1.83 33.40
CA GLN A 48 -4.99 0.48 33.21
C GLN A 48 -3.48 0.56 33.00
N GLU A 49 -2.73 -0.32 33.69
CA GLU A 49 -1.31 -0.56 33.40
C GLU A 49 -1.21 -1.40 32.11
N VAL A 50 -0.33 -1.00 31.20
CA VAL A 50 -0.08 -1.67 29.92
C VAL A 50 1.41 -1.84 29.67
N LEU A 51 1.77 -2.88 28.94
CA LEU A 51 3.10 -3.06 28.35
C LEU A 51 3.13 -2.49 26.94
N VAL A 52 4.13 -1.69 26.63
CA VAL A 52 4.20 -0.94 25.37
C VAL A 52 5.55 -1.14 24.73
N ASN A 53 5.55 -1.56 23.46
CA ASN A 53 6.74 -1.64 22.63
C ASN A 53 7.09 -0.22 22.12
N ILE A 54 8.22 0.29 22.58
CA ILE A 54 8.73 1.63 22.26
C ILE A 54 9.97 1.57 21.33
N THR A 55 10.29 0.40 20.80
CA THR A 55 11.52 0.13 20.04
C THR A 55 11.71 1.12 18.88
N ALA A 56 10.68 1.35 18.09
CA ALA A 56 10.79 2.22 16.92
C ALA A 56 11.04 3.68 17.30
N ARG A 57 10.37 4.18 18.34
CA ARG A 57 10.61 5.53 18.88
C ARG A 57 12.05 5.68 19.39
N LYS A 58 12.55 4.69 20.12
CA LYS A 58 13.92 4.66 20.63
C LYS A 58 14.96 4.74 19.51
N LEU A 59 14.71 4.04 18.40
CA LEU A 59 15.55 4.04 17.21
C LEU A 59 15.30 5.26 16.31
N LYS A 60 14.41 6.19 16.69
CA LYS A 60 14.00 7.36 15.90
C LYS A 60 13.49 6.97 14.50
N LEU A 61 12.79 5.83 14.42
CA LEU A 61 12.13 5.37 13.21
C LEU A 61 10.72 5.95 13.12
N GLY A 62 10.29 6.31 11.91
CA GLY A 62 8.94 6.81 11.68
C GLY A 62 7.92 5.68 11.66
N THR A 63 7.14 5.53 12.74
CA THR A 63 5.99 4.60 12.84
C THR A 63 4.67 5.36 12.92
N GLY A 64 4.54 6.47 12.19
CA GLY A 64 3.37 7.35 12.29
C GLY A 64 3.30 8.10 13.63
N GLY A 65 4.33 8.04 14.48
CA GLY A 65 4.36 8.70 15.79
C GLY A 65 3.73 7.89 16.92
N TYR A 66 3.54 6.58 16.74
CA TYR A 66 2.92 5.70 17.71
C TYR A 66 3.88 4.67 18.29
N ASP A 67 3.67 4.37 19.59
CA ASP A 67 4.13 3.14 20.24
C ASP A 67 3.04 2.05 20.09
N TYR A 68 3.31 0.79 20.48
CA TYR A 68 2.36 -0.31 20.33
C TYR A 68 2.14 -1.06 21.63
N ILE A 69 0.86 -1.19 22.04
CA ILE A 69 0.48 -1.94 23.25
C ILE A 69 0.58 -3.45 22.96
N LEU A 70 1.26 -4.16 23.86
CA LEU A 70 1.34 -5.61 23.84
C LEU A 70 0.08 -6.23 24.45
N PRO A 71 -0.38 -7.39 23.95
CA PRO A 71 -1.44 -8.16 24.61
C PRO A 71 -1.04 -8.53 26.04
N THR A 72 -1.88 -8.20 27.01
CA THR A 72 -1.62 -8.46 28.44
C THR A 72 -2.49 -9.54 29.02
N ASP A 73 -3.60 -9.87 28.36
CA ASP A 73 -4.56 -10.89 28.78
C ASP A 73 -4.78 -11.93 27.69
N SER A 74 -5.33 -13.09 28.08
CA SER A 74 -5.84 -14.07 27.14
C SER A 74 -7.01 -13.46 26.37
N PHE A 75 -6.72 -12.96 25.18
CA PHE A 75 -7.72 -12.46 24.26
C PHE A 75 -7.83 -13.38 23.07
N CYS A 76 -9.03 -13.59 22.64
CA CYS A 76 -9.30 -14.41 21.50
C CYS A 76 -10.49 -13.84 20.73
N ASN A 77 -10.21 -13.02 19.75
CA ASN A 77 -11.17 -12.80 18.68
C ASN A 77 -10.87 -13.85 17.61
N LEU A 78 -11.31 -15.09 17.86
CA LEU A 78 -11.02 -16.22 16.99
C LEU A 78 -11.72 -16.00 15.65
N SER A 79 -10.96 -15.67 14.64
CA SER A 79 -11.36 -16.02 13.31
C SER A 79 -11.42 -17.54 13.21
N LYS A 80 -12.39 -18.07 12.48
CA LYS A 80 -12.51 -19.53 12.25
C LYS A 80 -11.48 -20.04 11.25
N GLY A 81 -10.54 -19.21 10.80
CA GLY A 81 -9.54 -19.54 9.80
C GLY A 81 -8.30 -20.21 10.38
N HIS A 82 -7.48 -20.79 9.50
CA HIS A 82 -6.25 -21.50 9.85
C HIS A 82 -4.98 -20.78 9.35
N ILE A 83 -5.13 -19.68 8.64
CA ILE A 83 -3.99 -18.96 8.08
C ILE A 83 -3.40 -18.05 9.13
N MET A 84 -2.17 -18.37 9.54
CA MET A 84 -1.48 -17.66 10.60
C MET A 84 -0.74 -16.44 10.09
N LYS A 85 -0.95 -15.30 10.73
CA LYS A 85 -0.11 -14.10 10.66
C LYS A 85 0.94 -14.15 11.79
N LEU A 86 2.09 -13.52 11.60
CA LEU A 86 3.23 -13.55 12.53
C LEU A 86 3.60 -14.97 13.01
N ARG A 87 3.65 -15.91 12.11
CA ARG A 87 3.93 -17.33 12.40
C ARG A 87 5.18 -17.49 13.24
N TYR A 88 5.11 -18.43 14.20
CA TYR A 88 6.20 -18.78 15.13
C TYR A 88 6.63 -17.65 16.07
N THR A 89 5.78 -16.67 16.31
CA THR A 89 6.01 -15.64 17.33
C THR A 89 4.97 -15.72 18.45
N PRO A 90 5.24 -15.17 19.64
CA PRO A 90 4.25 -15.09 20.72
C PRO A 90 3.01 -14.25 20.36
N LEU A 91 3.06 -13.46 19.31
CA LEU A 91 1.96 -12.58 18.85
C LEU A 91 1.19 -13.17 17.65
N GLN A 92 1.44 -14.43 17.30
CA GLN A 92 0.75 -15.08 16.18
C GLN A 92 -0.76 -15.13 16.39
N PHE A 93 -1.51 -14.91 15.31
CA PHE A 93 -2.96 -15.05 15.28
C PHE A 93 -3.42 -15.58 13.93
N SER A 94 -4.64 -16.12 13.86
CA SER A 94 -5.18 -16.64 12.60
C SER A 94 -6.17 -15.68 11.95
N VAL A 95 -6.26 -15.75 10.63
CA VAL A 95 -7.28 -15.10 9.82
C VAL A 95 -8.00 -16.15 8.97
N LEU A 96 -9.25 -15.86 8.58
CA LEU A 96 -10.00 -16.68 7.64
C LEU A 96 -9.85 -16.12 6.24
N THR A 97 -9.22 -16.87 5.35
CA THR A 97 -8.98 -16.44 3.98
C THR A 97 -10.09 -16.86 3.02
N GLU A 98 -10.14 -16.21 1.86
CA GLU A 98 -11.12 -16.54 0.82
C GLU A 98 -10.85 -17.91 0.20
N GLU A 99 -9.58 -18.35 0.19
CA GLU A 99 -9.20 -19.69 -0.23
C GLU A 99 -9.80 -20.78 0.67
N GLU A 100 -9.93 -20.50 1.96
CA GLU A 100 -10.59 -21.44 2.89
C GLU A 100 -12.11 -21.45 2.75
N LYS A 101 -12.71 -20.29 2.39
CA LYS A 101 -14.16 -20.16 2.21
C LYS A 101 -14.65 -20.76 0.88
N ASN A 102 -13.87 -20.56 -0.19
CA ASN A 102 -14.24 -20.84 -1.56
C ASN A 102 -13.13 -21.54 -2.33
N PRO A 103 -12.63 -22.71 -1.89
CA PRO A 103 -11.45 -23.38 -2.48
C PRO A 103 -11.59 -23.66 -3.98
N GLU A 104 -12.80 -23.91 -4.46
CA GLU A 104 -13.09 -24.18 -5.88
C GLU A 104 -12.67 -23.04 -6.80
N LEU A 105 -12.77 -21.79 -6.31
CA LEU A 105 -12.41 -20.60 -7.07
C LEU A 105 -10.92 -20.57 -7.40
N PHE A 106 -10.09 -21.10 -6.51
CA PHE A 106 -8.63 -20.99 -6.55
C PHE A 106 -7.93 -22.20 -7.15
N ASN A 107 -8.64 -23.26 -7.52
CA ASN A 107 -8.09 -24.49 -8.10
C ASN A 107 -7.89 -24.41 -9.62
N ARG A 108 -8.15 -23.26 -10.26
CA ARG A 108 -7.98 -23.06 -11.69
C ARG A 108 -6.68 -22.32 -11.98
N VAL A 109 -6.07 -22.59 -13.11
CA VAL A 109 -5.01 -21.71 -13.64
C VAL A 109 -5.68 -20.38 -14.03
N PRO A 110 -5.28 -19.27 -13.43
CA PRO A 110 -5.90 -17.98 -13.75
C PRO A 110 -5.45 -17.45 -15.12
N SER A 111 -6.29 -16.59 -15.73
CA SER A 111 -5.89 -15.66 -16.77
C SER A 111 -6.27 -14.24 -16.30
N PHE A 112 -5.36 -13.29 -16.48
CA PHE A 112 -5.57 -11.91 -16.11
C PHE A 112 -5.70 -10.97 -17.32
N ASP A 113 -6.03 -11.51 -18.51
CA ASP A 113 -6.10 -10.74 -19.76
C ASP A 113 -7.14 -9.61 -19.70
N ASP A 114 -8.25 -9.82 -18.97
CA ASP A 114 -9.34 -8.86 -18.83
C ASP A 114 -9.24 -7.96 -17.60
N LEU A 115 -8.22 -8.14 -16.76
CA LEU A 115 -8.02 -7.33 -15.58
C LEU A 115 -6.91 -6.29 -15.85
N ILE A 116 -7.17 -5.03 -15.52
CA ILE A 116 -6.12 -4.02 -15.49
C ILE A 116 -5.45 -4.09 -14.13
N ILE A 117 -4.14 -4.37 -14.13
CA ILE A 117 -3.39 -4.56 -12.88
C ILE A 117 -2.33 -3.46 -12.77
N VAL A 118 -2.40 -2.72 -11.67
CA VAL A 118 -1.41 -1.69 -11.32
C VAL A 118 -0.57 -2.18 -10.17
N VAL A 119 0.75 -2.10 -10.26
CA VAL A 119 1.66 -2.45 -9.17
C VAL A 119 2.39 -1.19 -8.71
N CYS A 120 2.05 -0.72 -7.52
CA CYS A 120 2.63 0.47 -6.91
C CYS A 120 3.85 0.14 -6.04
N GLU A 121 4.92 0.91 -6.15
CA GLU A 121 6.07 0.79 -5.23
C GLU A 121 5.84 1.49 -3.88
N LEU A 122 4.87 2.40 -3.81
CA LEU A 122 4.54 3.18 -2.61
C LEU A 122 3.03 3.20 -2.36
N HIS A 123 2.66 3.15 -1.08
CA HIS A 123 1.27 3.31 -0.65
C HIS A 123 0.64 4.64 -1.07
N SER A 124 1.43 5.71 -1.07
CA SER A 124 0.97 7.06 -1.46
C SER A 124 0.52 7.19 -2.91
N MET A 125 0.86 6.24 -3.78
CA MET A 125 0.43 6.23 -5.18
C MET A 125 -1.04 5.82 -5.33
N LEU A 126 -1.56 5.04 -4.38
CA LEU A 126 -2.92 4.49 -4.45
C LEU A 126 -3.97 5.60 -4.49
N LEU A 127 -3.90 6.57 -3.56
CA LEU A 127 -4.89 7.63 -3.41
C LEU A 127 -5.07 8.47 -4.68
N PRO A 128 -4.02 9.07 -5.28
CA PRO A 128 -4.18 9.88 -6.48
C PRO A 128 -4.74 9.11 -7.67
N ILE A 129 -4.29 7.85 -7.85
CA ILE A 129 -4.77 7.00 -8.96
C ILE A 129 -6.27 6.70 -8.79
N CYS A 130 -6.71 6.28 -7.61
CA CYS A 130 -8.12 5.96 -7.36
C CYS A 130 -9.03 7.19 -7.48
N LEU A 131 -8.59 8.34 -6.96
CA LEU A 131 -9.35 9.58 -7.08
C LEU A 131 -9.57 9.94 -8.54
N TYR A 132 -8.51 9.97 -9.35
CA TYR A 132 -8.60 10.27 -10.77
C TYR A 132 -9.53 9.29 -11.51
N LEU A 133 -9.36 8.00 -11.31
CA LEU A 133 -10.17 6.98 -11.96
C LEU A 133 -11.67 7.15 -11.67
N LYS A 134 -12.03 7.36 -10.41
CA LYS A 134 -13.44 7.49 -9.98
C LYS A 134 -14.05 8.85 -10.32
N GLU A 135 -13.25 9.90 -10.49
CA GLU A 135 -13.74 11.19 -10.97
C GLU A 135 -14.29 11.06 -12.40
N PHE A 136 -13.55 10.39 -13.29
CA PHE A 136 -13.93 10.24 -14.68
C PHE A 136 -14.76 9.00 -15.01
N TYR A 137 -14.72 7.97 -14.14
CA TYR A 137 -15.54 6.77 -14.30
C TYR A 137 -16.01 6.24 -12.95
N ARG A 138 -17.05 6.85 -12.42
CA ARG A 138 -17.55 6.59 -11.07
C ARG A 138 -18.02 5.14 -10.83
N ASN A 139 -18.56 4.49 -11.85
CA ASN A 139 -19.06 3.11 -11.75
C ASN A 139 -17.98 2.03 -11.91
N MET A 140 -16.73 2.42 -12.16
CA MET A 140 -15.61 1.48 -12.24
C MET A 140 -15.44 0.75 -10.91
N LYS A 141 -15.33 -0.58 -10.96
CA LYS A 141 -14.99 -1.37 -9.77
C LYS A 141 -13.48 -1.44 -9.59
N ILE A 142 -13.00 -0.88 -8.50
CA ILE A 142 -11.57 -0.85 -8.13
C ILE A 142 -11.36 -1.69 -6.88
N THR A 143 -10.40 -2.62 -6.95
CA THR A 143 -9.92 -3.38 -5.78
C THR A 143 -8.50 -2.94 -5.41
N ALA A 144 -8.31 -2.52 -4.16
CA ALA A 144 -6.99 -2.32 -3.59
C ALA A 144 -6.50 -3.62 -2.95
N ILE A 145 -5.38 -4.15 -3.44
CA ILE A 145 -4.73 -5.33 -2.88
C ILE A 145 -3.52 -4.86 -2.07
N ILE A 146 -3.56 -5.10 -0.79
CA ILE A 146 -2.53 -4.68 0.15
C ILE A 146 -1.63 -5.86 0.48
N ASN A 147 -0.38 -5.79 0.00
CA ASN A 147 0.61 -6.86 0.10
C ASN A 147 1.81 -6.42 0.94
N ASP A 148 1.76 -6.52 2.22
CA ASP A 148 2.87 -6.11 3.08
C ASP A 148 3.48 -7.29 3.85
N TRP A 149 4.80 -7.22 4.08
CA TRP A 149 5.52 -8.20 4.92
C TRP A 149 5.55 -7.79 6.40
N GLY A 150 5.21 -6.53 6.69
CA GLY A 150 4.94 -6.10 8.05
C GLY A 150 3.54 -6.51 8.47
N MET A 151 3.36 -6.83 9.76
CA MET A 151 2.05 -7.04 10.34
C MET A 151 1.34 -5.68 10.46
N LEU A 152 0.85 -5.17 9.34
CA LEU A 152 0.18 -3.88 9.28
C LEU A 152 -1.32 -4.07 9.12
N ASN A 153 -2.06 -3.44 10.02
CA ASN A 153 -3.49 -3.34 9.94
C ASN A 153 -3.89 -2.33 8.84
N ALA A 154 -4.57 -2.79 7.80
CA ALA A 154 -5.01 -1.93 6.69
C ALA A 154 -5.84 -0.73 7.15
N LYS A 155 -6.60 -0.88 8.24
CA LYS A 155 -7.44 0.18 8.83
C LYS A 155 -6.63 1.34 9.44
N LEU A 156 -5.32 1.16 9.71
CA LEU A 156 -4.44 2.26 10.14
C LEU A 156 -4.14 3.26 9.01
N SER A 157 -4.32 2.87 7.76
CA SER A 157 -4.10 3.77 6.65
C SER A 157 -5.24 4.76 6.49
N ASN A 158 -4.98 6.03 6.79
CA ASN A 158 -5.93 7.12 6.55
C ASN A 158 -6.33 7.20 5.06
N ASN A 159 -5.40 6.92 4.14
CA ASN A 159 -5.70 6.92 2.71
C ASN A 159 -6.66 5.78 2.33
N LEU A 160 -6.46 4.56 2.82
CA LEU A 160 -7.37 3.44 2.56
C LEU A 160 -8.74 3.70 3.18
N ARG A 161 -8.79 4.20 4.40
CA ARG A 161 -10.04 4.56 5.07
C ARG A 161 -10.79 5.61 4.27
N PHE A 162 -10.13 6.70 3.87
CA PHE A 162 -10.73 7.75 3.04
C PHE A 162 -11.26 7.20 1.71
N LEU A 163 -10.46 6.40 1.00
CA LEU A 163 -10.85 5.79 -0.28
C LEU A 163 -12.08 4.89 -0.13
N LYS A 164 -12.13 4.10 0.94
CA LYS A 164 -13.24 3.17 1.20
C LYS A 164 -14.52 3.91 1.61
N GLU A 165 -14.45 4.82 2.56
CA GLU A 165 -15.60 5.59 3.07
C GLU A 165 -16.24 6.48 2.00
N ASN A 166 -15.45 6.96 1.03
CA ASN A 166 -15.93 7.79 -0.07
C ASN A 166 -16.16 7.02 -1.39
N HIS A 167 -16.12 5.69 -1.35
CA HIS A 167 -16.35 4.81 -2.50
C HIS A 167 -15.40 5.02 -3.69
N PHE A 168 -14.18 5.50 -3.43
CA PHE A 168 -13.10 5.55 -4.42
C PHE A 168 -12.41 4.19 -4.61
N VAL A 169 -12.58 3.27 -3.66
CA VAL A 169 -12.21 1.87 -3.74
C VAL A 169 -13.41 1.03 -3.31
N ASP A 170 -13.77 0.03 -4.11
CA ASP A 170 -14.91 -0.82 -3.82
C ASP A 170 -14.55 -1.92 -2.83
N TYR A 171 -13.35 -2.51 -2.97
CA TYR A 171 -12.88 -3.60 -2.12
C TYR A 171 -11.41 -3.41 -1.71
N ILE A 172 -11.11 -3.82 -0.48
CA ILE A 172 -9.76 -3.92 0.04
C ILE A 172 -9.48 -5.39 0.36
N ILE A 173 -8.48 -5.98 -0.28
CA ILE A 173 -8.00 -7.34 0.01
C ILE A 173 -6.63 -7.23 0.66
N THR A 174 -6.44 -7.84 1.82
CA THR A 174 -5.13 -7.95 2.46
C THR A 174 -4.52 -9.32 2.22
N CYS A 175 -3.21 -9.36 2.00
CA CYS A 175 -2.46 -10.60 1.83
C CYS A 175 -1.06 -10.51 2.46
N GLN A 176 -0.32 -11.61 2.47
CA GLN A 176 0.95 -11.76 3.18
C GLN A 176 0.77 -11.55 4.70
N GLU A 177 1.51 -10.62 5.33
CA GLU A 177 1.37 -10.33 6.75
C GLU A 177 0.43 -9.12 7.03
N ALA A 178 0.01 -8.36 6.01
CA ALA A 178 -1.03 -7.35 6.17
C ALA A 178 -2.38 -8.00 6.50
N PHE A 179 -3.23 -7.31 7.25
CA PHE A 179 -4.53 -7.84 7.70
C PHE A 179 -5.60 -6.74 7.83
N ASN A 180 -6.85 -7.14 8.03
CA ASN A 180 -8.02 -6.26 8.18
C ASN A 180 -8.43 -5.49 6.91
N GLY A 181 -8.26 -6.09 5.74
CA GLY A 181 -9.03 -5.72 4.56
C GLY A 181 -10.51 -6.11 4.70
N ASP A 182 -11.29 -5.86 3.67
CA ASP A 182 -12.66 -6.42 3.57
C ASP A 182 -12.59 -7.95 3.40
N PHE A 183 -11.50 -8.41 2.76
CA PHE A 183 -11.20 -9.83 2.49
C PHE A 183 -9.73 -10.12 2.77
N GLU A 184 -9.44 -11.38 3.09
CA GLU A 184 -8.09 -11.88 3.30
C GLU A 184 -7.76 -12.94 2.25
N CYS A 185 -6.59 -12.84 1.64
CA CYS A 185 -6.02 -13.89 0.78
C CYS A 185 -4.59 -14.21 1.23
N ILE A 186 -4.06 -15.37 0.80
CA ILE A 186 -2.71 -15.79 1.17
C ILE A 186 -1.64 -14.95 0.45
N ASN A 187 -1.86 -14.68 -0.84
CA ASN A 187 -0.89 -14.00 -1.72
C ASN A 187 -1.57 -13.13 -2.78
N GLU A 188 -0.76 -12.44 -3.56
CA GLU A 188 -1.21 -11.48 -4.57
C GLU A 188 -1.98 -12.16 -5.71
N ILE A 189 -1.55 -13.37 -6.13
CA ILE A 189 -2.22 -14.10 -7.22
C ILE A 189 -3.63 -14.51 -6.82
N ASN A 190 -3.80 -15.05 -5.62
CA ASN A 190 -5.12 -15.38 -5.10
C ASN A 190 -5.97 -14.13 -4.89
N SER A 191 -5.37 -13.02 -4.45
CA SER A 191 -6.07 -11.74 -4.35
C SER A 191 -6.59 -11.24 -5.71
N LEU A 192 -5.83 -11.45 -6.80
CA LEU A 192 -6.26 -11.13 -8.17
C LEU A 192 -7.36 -12.06 -8.65
N ILE A 193 -7.26 -13.37 -8.40
CA ILE A 193 -8.33 -14.34 -8.71
C ILE A 193 -9.63 -13.95 -8.00
N PHE A 194 -9.53 -13.62 -6.72
CA PHE A 194 -10.71 -13.19 -5.96
C PHE A 194 -11.26 -11.87 -6.46
N SER A 195 -10.40 -10.91 -6.84
CA SER A 195 -10.82 -9.64 -7.44
C SER A 195 -11.65 -9.83 -8.71
N GLN A 196 -11.29 -10.78 -9.56
CA GLN A 196 -12.09 -11.11 -10.77
C GLN A 196 -13.48 -11.62 -10.40
N SER A 197 -13.62 -12.39 -9.33
CA SER A 197 -14.93 -12.86 -8.86
C SER A 197 -15.85 -11.75 -8.31
N LEU A 198 -15.26 -10.59 -8.02
CA LEU A 198 -15.95 -9.37 -7.59
C LEU A 198 -16.29 -8.42 -8.75
N ASP A 199 -16.08 -8.85 -10.00
CA ASP A 199 -16.22 -8.05 -11.23
C ASP A 199 -15.30 -6.81 -11.22
N THR A 200 -14.13 -6.91 -10.62
CA THR A 200 -13.14 -5.83 -10.58
C THR A 200 -12.61 -5.53 -11.98
N GLN A 201 -12.59 -4.27 -12.36
CA GLN A 201 -12.01 -3.80 -13.63
C GLN A 201 -10.56 -3.37 -13.47
N VAL A 202 -10.21 -2.81 -12.30
CA VAL A 202 -8.86 -2.35 -11.97
C VAL A 202 -8.46 -2.87 -10.61
N ALA A 203 -7.40 -3.68 -10.56
CA ALA A 203 -6.78 -4.12 -9.32
C ALA A 203 -5.48 -3.34 -9.10
N ILE A 204 -5.34 -2.70 -7.95
CA ILE A 204 -4.15 -1.93 -7.60
C ILE A 204 -3.46 -2.60 -6.43
N ILE A 205 -2.28 -3.17 -6.69
CA ILE A 205 -1.44 -3.80 -5.67
C ILE A 205 -0.51 -2.74 -5.08
N SER A 206 -0.53 -2.60 -3.77
CA SER A 206 0.23 -1.59 -3.04
C SER A 206 0.70 -2.10 -1.68
N PRO A 207 1.93 -1.76 -1.24
CA PRO A 207 2.30 -1.93 0.16
C PRO A 207 1.50 -0.99 1.05
N LEU A 208 1.57 -1.18 2.36
CA LEU A 208 1.15 -0.18 3.36
C LEU A 208 2.23 0.89 3.60
N PRO A 209 1.93 1.99 4.31
CA PRO A 209 2.94 2.98 4.67
C PRO A 209 4.11 2.38 5.44
N GLY A 210 5.32 2.87 5.21
CA GLY A 210 6.49 2.43 5.95
C GLY A 210 7.47 1.58 5.13
N ILE A 211 7.69 1.96 3.87
CA ILE A 211 8.74 1.32 3.06
C ILE A 211 10.07 1.40 3.81
N VAL A 212 10.62 0.23 4.11
CA VAL A 212 11.93 0.08 4.74
C VAL A 212 13.01 0.19 3.67
N GLY A 213 14.08 0.94 3.95
CA GLY A 213 15.18 1.10 3.00
C GLY A 213 16.47 1.55 3.65
N THR A 214 17.57 0.99 3.21
CA THR A 214 18.95 1.30 3.70
C THR A 214 19.69 2.32 2.83
N GLY A 215 19.12 2.71 1.69
CA GLY A 215 19.78 3.54 0.69
C GLY A 215 20.73 2.77 -0.24
N THR A 216 20.87 1.46 -0.07
CA THR A 216 21.61 0.60 -1.01
C THR A 216 20.72 0.19 -2.18
N LYS A 217 21.34 -0.28 -3.27
CA LYS A 217 20.63 -0.57 -4.53
C LYS A 217 19.43 -1.51 -4.36
N PHE A 218 19.55 -2.58 -3.59
CA PHE A 218 18.51 -3.59 -3.38
C PHE A 218 17.89 -3.57 -1.98
N GLY A 219 18.44 -2.77 -1.08
CA GLY A 219 18.05 -2.77 0.33
C GLY A 219 16.80 -1.93 0.61
N PHE A 220 15.69 -2.25 -0.04
CA PHE A 220 14.38 -1.62 0.21
C PHE A 220 13.23 -2.61 0.00
N SER A 221 12.19 -2.51 0.84
CA SER A 221 11.10 -3.49 0.86
C SER A 221 10.23 -3.46 -0.42
N ALA A 222 10.10 -2.31 -1.07
CA ALA A 222 9.35 -2.20 -2.34
C ALA A 222 9.99 -2.98 -3.50
N TYR A 223 11.23 -3.50 -3.36
CA TYR A 223 11.84 -4.40 -4.35
C TYR A 223 10.99 -5.67 -4.59
N LYS A 224 10.14 -6.03 -3.65
CA LYS A 224 9.14 -7.09 -3.81
C LYS A 224 8.29 -6.94 -5.08
N ALA A 225 8.05 -5.71 -5.54
CA ALA A 225 7.30 -5.46 -6.77
C ALA A 225 7.86 -6.22 -7.98
N VAL A 226 9.17 -6.49 -8.02
CA VAL A 226 9.79 -7.30 -9.09
C VAL A 226 9.15 -8.70 -9.15
N ASN A 227 9.06 -9.38 -8.00
CA ASN A 227 8.48 -10.73 -7.93
C ASN A 227 6.99 -10.71 -8.26
N VAL A 228 6.26 -9.72 -7.73
CA VAL A 228 4.82 -9.57 -7.98
C VAL A 228 4.54 -9.40 -9.48
N ILE A 229 5.30 -8.55 -10.17
CA ILE A 229 5.16 -8.33 -11.61
C ILE A 229 5.47 -9.61 -12.41
N GLU A 230 6.55 -10.32 -12.05
CA GLU A 230 6.90 -11.58 -12.70
C GLU A 230 5.83 -12.66 -12.50
N ASP A 231 5.29 -12.78 -11.29
CA ASP A 231 4.24 -13.75 -10.99
C ASP A 231 2.95 -13.44 -11.76
N ILE A 232 2.53 -12.18 -11.84
CA ILE A 232 1.37 -11.75 -12.63
C ILE A 232 1.58 -12.07 -14.11
N SER A 233 2.76 -11.79 -14.63
CA SER A 233 3.08 -11.98 -16.07
C SER A 233 3.07 -13.45 -16.49
N ARG A 234 3.39 -14.40 -15.59
CA ARG A 234 3.28 -15.85 -15.83
C ARG A 234 1.86 -16.30 -16.17
N PHE A 235 0.86 -15.54 -15.73
CA PHE A 235 -0.56 -15.83 -15.98
C PHE A 235 -1.19 -14.84 -16.99
N GLY A 236 -0.38 -14.28 -17.90
CA GLY A 236 -0.84 -13.41 -18.99
C GLY A 236 -1.17 -11.97 -18.57
N GLY A 237 -1.05 -11.65 -17.29
CA GLY A 237 -1.36 -10.32 -16.78
C GLY A 237 -0.39 -9.25 -17.31
N LYS A 238 -0.94 -8.13 -17.78
CA LYS A 238 -0.18 -6.94 -18.21
C LYS A 238 -0.21 -5.90 -17.09
N VAL A 239 0.97 -5.61 -16.56
CA VAL A 239 1.12 -4.69 -15.43
C VAL A 239 1.34 -3.27 -15.90
N VAL A 240 0.54 -2.34 -15.39
CA VAL A 240 0.80 -0.90 -15.43
C VAL A 240 1.67 -0.56 -14.21
N PHE A 241 2.85 0.00 -14.46
CA PHE A 241 3.80 0.35 -13.39
C PHE A 241 3.96 1.87 -13.31
N PRO A 242 3.37 2.54 -12.29
CA PRO A 242 3.54 3.96 -12.08
C PRO A 242 4.95 4.23 -11.54
N VAL A 243 5.77 4.95 -12.30
CA VAL A 243 7.09 5.37 -11.82
C VAL A 243 6.98 6.56 -10.87
N ARG A 244 7.79 6.54 -9.81
CA ARG A 244 7.87 7.68 -8.91
C ARG A 244 8.74 8.78 -9.49
N VAL A 245 8.09 9.87 -9.90
CA VAL A 245 8.73 11.11 -10.37
C VAL A 245 8.50 12.20 -9.34
N SER A 246 9.52 12.98 -8.99
CA SER A 246 9.39 14.13 -8.08
C SER A 246 10.49 15.17 -8.36
N LYS A 247 10.10 16.43 -8.38
CA LYS A 247 11.01 17.57 -8.52
C LYS A 247 11.39 18.14 -7.15
N SER A 248 10.48 18.06 -6.20
CA SER A 248 10.61 18.64 -4.85
C SER A 248 11.24 17.69 -3.83
N GLU A 249 11.61 16.46 -4.20
CA GLU A 249 12.26 15.52 -3.28
C GLU A 249 13.68 15.96 -2.94
N ASN A 250 13.97 16.06 -1.65
CA ASN A 250 15.28 16.52 -1.14
C ASN A 250 16.38 15.46 -1.20
N ARG A 251 16.00 14.18 -1.18
CA ARG A 251 16.95 13.05 -1.24
C ARG A 251 17.37 12.80 -2.69
N GLU A 252 18.62 13.03 -3.02
CA GLU A 252 19.16 12.91 -4.39
C GLU A 252 18.75 11.59 -5.09
N ARG A 253 18.76 10.47 -4.36
CA ARG A 253 18.37 9.15 -4.90
C ARG A 253 16.90 9.02 -5.32
N HIS A 254 16.05 9.95 -4.94
CA HIS A 254 14.61 9.97 -5.25
C HIS A 254 14.22 11.20 -6.08
N LYS A 255 15.17 12.06 -6.39
CA LYS A 255 14.96 13.24 -7.21
C LYS A 255 14.84 12.85 -8.68
N PHE A 256 14.01 13.52 -9.44
CA PHE A 256 13.60 13.19 -10.80
C PHE A 256 12.85 11.85 -10.86
N ILE A 257 13.55 10.74 -10.95
CA ILE A 257 12.96 9.39 -10.88
C ILE A 257 13.60 8.67 -9.69
N SER A 258 12.74 8.08 -8.86
CA SER A 258 13.20 7.30 -7.71
C SER A 258 14.12 6.15 -8.13
N HIS A 259 15.24 5.99 -7.41
CA HIS A 259 16.09 4.81 -7.63
C HIS A 259 15.35 3.50 -7.36
N HIS A 260 14.28 3.48 -6.56
CA HIS A 260 13.43 2.31 -6.38
C HIS A 260 12.77 1.92 -7.70
N SER A 261 12.08 2.87 -8.37
CA SER A 261 11.46 2.63 -9.68
C SER A 261 12.49 2.14 -10.70
N LEU A 262 13.66 2.80 -10.79
CA LEU A 262 14.71 2.41 -11.73
C LEU A 262 15.28 1.02 -11.43
N THR A 263 15.44 0.67 -10.16
CA THR A 263 15.91 -0.66 -9.76
C THR A 263 14.87 -1.71 -10.12
N ILE A 264 13.60 -1.49 -9.82
CA ILE A 264 12.52 -2.42 -10.18
C ILE A 264 12.51 -2.65 -11.70
N LEU A 265 12.48 -1.60 -12.52
CA LEU A 265 12.49 -1.69 -13.98
C LEU A 265 13.74 -2.41 -14.54
N SER A 266 14.89 -2.24 -13.90
CA SER A 266 16.12 -2.93 -14.31
C SER A 266 16.05 -4.44 -14.14
N TYR A 267 15.33 -4.93 -13.12
CA TYR A 267 15.35 -6.34 -12.72
C TYR A 267 14.06 -7.11 -13.01
N VAL A 268 12.98 -6.44 -13.35
CA VAL A 268 11.79 -7.09 -13.91
C VAL A 268 12.14 -7.58 -15.31
N ASN A 269 11.95 -8.89 -15.60
CA ASN A 269 12.20 -9.49 -16.93
C ASN A 269 11.00 -9.35 -17.86
N SER A 270 9.81 -9.38 -17.32
CA SER A 270 8.57 -9.19 -18.05
C SER A 270 8.38 -7.75 -18.51
N SER A 271 7.66 -7.55 -19.61
CA SER A 271 7.34 -6.20 -20.08
C SER A 271 6.26 -5.57 -19.22
N VAL A 272 6.45 -4.33 -18.77
CA VAL A 272 5.44 -3.51 -18.10
C VAL A 272 5.07 -2.29 -18.93
N GLU A 273 3.86 -1.78 -18.73
CA GLU A 273 3.36 -0.55 -19.34
C GLU A 273 3.70 0.62 -18.39
N ILE A 274 4.45 1.60 -18.89
CA ILE A 274 4.93 2.75 -18.12
C ILE A 274 4.33 4.01 -18.71
N PRO A 275 3.19 4.51 -18.18
CA PRO A 275 2.67 5.82 -18.55
C PRO A 275 3.64 6.91 -18.12
N ILE A 276 3.88 7.90 -18.98
CA ILE A 276 4.77 9.04 -18.72
C ILE A 276 4.06 10.30 -19.10
N PHE A 277 3.91 11.23 -18.15
CA PHE A 277 3.31 12.54 -18.42
C PHE A 277 4.28 13.46 -19.14
N GLU A 278 3.78 14.25 -20.10
CA GLU A 278 4.52 15.33 -20.74
C GLU A 278 4.46 16.60 -19.90
N PHE A 279 5.40 16.77 -18.97
CA PHE A 279 5.45 17.93 -18.09
C PHE A 279 5.66 19.23 -18.86
N GLU A 280 5.06 20.34 -18.39
CA GLU A 280 5.25 21.68 -18.93
C GLU A 280 6.72 22.12 -18.92
N ASP A 281 7.45 21.80 -17.83
CA ASP A 281 8.91 21.96 -17.78
C ASP A 281 9.58 20.98 -18.74
N LYS A 282 9.85 21.45 -19.96
CA LYS A 282 10.45 20.65 -21.04
C LYS A 282 11.85 20.14 -20.70
N LEU A 283 12.63 20.83 -19.85
CA LEU A 283 13.93 20.37 -19.41
C LEU A 283 13.77 19.19 -18.42
N PHE A 284 12.86 19.32 -17.49
CA PHE A 284 12.52 18.26 -16.55
C PHE A 284 12.00 17.03 -17.29
N PHE A 285 11.01 17.22 -18.17
CA PHE A 285 10.46 16.14 -19.01
C PHE A 285 11.56 15.43 -19.81
N THR A 286 12.41 16.18 -20.51
CA THR A 286 13.51 15.60 -21.31
C THR A 286 14.43 14.74 -20.47
N ARG A 287 14.74 15.16 -19.24
CA ARG A 287 15.56 14.37 -18.31
C ARG A 287 14.88 13.07 -17.91
N VAL A 288 13.60 13.14 -17.47
CA VAL A 288 12.80 11.97 -17.09
C VAL A 288 12.68 11.01 -18.27
N PHE A 289 12.27 11.50 -19.42
CA PHE A 289 12.08 10.72 -20.62
C PHE A 289 13.37 10.03 -21.09
N ARG A 290 14.50 10.74 -21.11
CA ARG A 290 15.81 10.19 -21.49
C ARG A 290 16.20 9.01 -20.61
N VAL A 291 16.01 9.11 -19.30
CA VAL A 291 16.32 8.01 -18.37
C VAL A 291 15.39 6.82 -18.64
N LEU A 292 14.09 7.03 -18.73
CA LEU A 292 13.12 5.94 -18.95
C LEU A 292 13.27 5.31 -20.35
N ASN A 293 13.68 6.09 -21.36
CA ASN A 293 13.89 5.57 -22.71
C ASN A 293 15.00 4.48 -22.78
N ASN A 294 15.92 4.42 -21.82
CA ASN A 294 16.87 3.32 -21.70
C ASN A 294 16.18 1.96 -21.42
N TYR A 295 14.96 1.97 -20.94
CA TYR A 295 14.15 0.78 -20.64
C TYR A 295 13.19 0.40 -21.76
N ARG A 296 13.08 1.22 -22.84
CA ARG A 296 12.13 1.03 -23.94
C ARG A 296 12.30 -0.28 -24.70
N ALA A 297 13.51 -0.81 -24.75
CA ALA A 297 13.75 -2.11 -25.40
C ALA A 297 13.06 -3.28 -24.68
N LYS A 298 12.73 -3.11 -23.40
CA LYS A 298 12.15 -4.11 -22.50
C LYS A 298 10.72 -3.81 -22.10
N HIS A 299 10.39 -2.54 -21.90
CA HIS A 299 9.11 -2.08 -21.37
C HIS A 299 8.42 -1.13 -22.36
N ASN A 300 7.09 -1.05 -22.26
CA ASN A 300 6.26 -0.19 -23.08
C ASN A 300 6.13 1.19 -22.45
N LEU A 301 6.80 2.18 -22.99
CA LEU A 301 6.64 3.58 -22.59
C LEU A 301 5.41 4.17 -23.29
N ILE A 302 4.47 4.67 -22.49
CA ILE A 302 3.20 5.25 -22.94
C ILE A 302 3.23 6.75 -22.68
N HIS A 303 3.25 7.54 -23.73
CA HIS A 303 3.24 8.98 -23.63
C HIS A 303 1.83 9.50 -23.37
N ILE A 304 1.65 10.35 -22.35
CA ILE A 304 0.40 11.01 -21.97
C ILE A 304 0.66 12.52 -22.01
N ASP A 305 0.01 13.18 -22.91
CA ASP A 305 0.16 14.60 -23.22
C ASP A 305 -0.90 15.47 -22.56
N GLU A 306 -2.05 14.89 -22.22
CA GLU A 306 -3.20 15.61 -21.67
C GLU A 306 -3.80 14.84 -20.49
N ILE A 307 -4.03 15.55 -19.39
CA ILE A 307 -4.72 15.08 -18.19
C ILE A 307 -5.56 16.23 -17.63
N ASP A 308 -6.61 15.91 -16.88
CA ASP A 308 -7.30 16.90 -16.04
C ASP A 308 -6.58 16.98 -14.69
N ASP A 309 -6.09 18.16 -14.31
CA ASP A 309 -5.36 18.38 -13.07
C ASP A 309 -6.16 19.13 -11.98
N ASN A 310 -7.47 19.30 -12.19
CA ASN A 310 -8.35 19.99 -11.23
C ASN A 310 -8.68 19.14 -9.98
N ILE A 311 -8.01 18.01 -9.77
CA ILE A 311 -8.27 17.10 -8.67
C ILE A 311 -7.46 17.53 -7.44
N ILE A 312 -8.16 17.88 -6.35
CA ILE A 312 -7.53 18.22 -5.08
C ILE A 312 -7.11 16.94 -4.36
N VAL A 313 -5.81 16.77 -4.15
CA VAL A 313 -5.25 15.58 -3.50
C VAL A 313 -4.12 15.94 -2.55
N LYS A 314 -4.03 15.20 -1.43
CA LYS A 314 -2.92 15.30 -0.47
C LYS A 314 -2.51 13.90 0.01
N THR A 315 -1.21 13.60 -0.06
CA THR A 315 -0.67 12.33 0.46
C THR A 315 0.75 12.53 0.98
N MET A 316 1.20 11.70 1.91
CA MET A 316 2.51 11.81 2.58
C MET A 316 2.80 13.18 3.22
N GLY A 317 1.77 13.88 3.66
CA GLY A 317 1.91 15.24 4.20
C GLY A 317 2.18 16.32 3.15
N ARG A 318 2.13 15.99 1.83
CA ARG A 318 2.30 16.92 0.70
C ARG A 318 1.02 17.02 -0.11
N GLY A 319 0.64 18.22 -0.49
CA GLY A 319 -0.45 18.50 -1.43
C GLY A 319 0.06 18.58 -2.87
N PHE A 320 -0.88 18.78 -3.79
CA PHE A 320 -0.59 18.91 -5.23
C PHE A 320 0.45 19.99 -5.52
N GLU A 321 0.31 21.18 -4.93
CA GLU A 321 1.22 22.31 -5.16
C GLU A 321 2.65 22.08 -4.62
N GLU A 322 2.81 21.17 -3.66
CA GLU A 322 4.11 20.89 -3.03
C GLU A 322 4.95 19.88 -3.80
N ASP A 323 4.32 19.02 -4.63
CA ASP A 323 5.01 18.01 -5.46
C ASP A 323 4.20 17.72 -6.74
N LYS A 324 3.91 18.78 -7.52
CA LYS A 324 3.04 18.74 -8.69
C LYS A 324 3.41 17.61 -9.65
N GLU A 325 4.69 17.45 -9.96
CA GLU A 325 5.15 16.44 -10.90
C GLU A 325 4.86 15.00 -10.43
N TYR A 326 4.88 14.75 -9.12
CA TYR A 326 4.51 13.45 -8.57
C TYR A 326 3.03 13.12 -8.84
N PHE A 327 2.15 14.06 -8.58
CA PHE A 327 0.71 13.86 -8.79
C PHE A 327 0.35 13.78 -10.27
N LEU A 328 0.88 14.67 -11.12
CA LEU A 328 0.68 14.63 -12.56
C LEU A 328 1.10 13.31 -13.18
N GLN A 329 2.23 12.74 -12.74
CA GLN A 329 2.70 11.42 -13.17
C GLN A 329 1.71 10.30 -12.79
N LEU A 330 1.08 10.38 -11.62
CA LEU A 330 0.09 9.39 -11.18
C LEU A 330 -1.26 9.58 -11.87
N PHE A 331 -1.66 10.82 -12.15
CA PHE A 331 -2.84 11.12 -12.95
C PHE A 331 -2.68 10.63 -14.39
N ALA A 332 -1.48 10.76 -14.97
CA ALA A 332 -1.19 10.18 -16.29
C ALA A 332 -1.28 8.64 -16.29
N THR A 333 -0.93 7.99 -15.18
CA THR A 333 -1.15 6.55 -15.02
C THR A 333 -2.64 6.22 -15.03
N ALA A 334 -3.45 6.98 -14.30
CA ALA A 334 -4.90 6.79 -14.26
C ALA A 334 -5.56 7.10 -15.61
N GLU A 335 -5.15 8.17 -16.29
CA GLU A 335 -5.61 8.53 -17.63
C GLU A 335 -5.33 7.41 -18.65
N TYR A 336 -4.13 6.84 -18.60
CA TYR A 336 -3.82 5.68 -19.44
C TYR A 336 -4.78 4.50 -19.19
N ILE A 337 -5.11 4.23 -17.93
CA ILE A 337 -6.06 3.17 -17.55
C ILE A 337 -7.45 3.47 -18.14
N LEU A 338 -7.93 4.72 -18.06
CA LEU A 338 -9.22 5.13 -18.67
C LEU A 338 -9.22 4.91 -20.17
N ARG A 339 -8.18 5.38 -20.89
CA ARG A 339 -8.02 5.17 -22.34
C ARG A 339 -7.97 3.68 -22.71
N LYS A 340 -7.38 2.86 -21.86
CA LYS A 340 -7.30 1.40 -22.06
C LYS A 340 -8.65 0.71 -21.90
N LEU A 341 -9.47 1.16 -20.94
CA LEU A 341 -10.84 0.65 -20.74
C LEU A 341 -11.79 1.04 -21.86
N GLN A 342 -11.66 2.23 -22.42
CA GLN A 342 -12.50 2.69 -23.54
C GLN A 342 -12.23 1.94 -24.85
N ARG A 343 -11.07 1.29 -24.97
CA ARG A 343 -10.67 0.50 -26.17
C ARG A 343 -11.08 -0.98 -26.07
N ARG A 344 -11.60 -1.39 -24.92
CA ARG A 344 -12.16 -2.75 -24.70
C ARG A 344 -13.65 -2.77 -24.95
#